data_e1b8b0375ddf881c4aeabb46732757d5
#
_entry.id   e1b8b0375ddf881c4aeabb46732757d5
#
_cell.length_a   1.000
_cell.length_b   1.000
_cell.length_c   1.000
_cell.angle_alpha   90.00
_cell.angle_beta   90.00
_cell.angle_gamma   90.00
#
_symmetry.space_group_name_H-M   'P 1'
#
loop_
_entity.id
_entity.type
_entity.pdbx_description
1 polymer ?
#
loop_
_entity_poly.entity_id
_entity_poly.type
_entity_poly.pdbx_seq_one_letter_code
_entity_poly.pdbx_strand_id
1 'polypeptide(L)'
;YQMLTRDFERFEFNVKHTDMNPLGAAALAGTTFPIDRMLTTKLLGFEKAYDNSMDAVSDRDFILEFLSNASLLMMHLSRFCEELLLWSSHEFKFVSLSDAYSTGSSIMPQKKNPDMAELIRGKTGRVYGNLTALLTVMKGLPLAYNKDLQEDKEGMFDSADTIITSLTVMNGMLSTLTVNRVNMEKSTEQDFSNATELADYLAAKGLPFRKAHELVGLLVLDCIKKGIYLQDVNLQDYQMLSPLINEDVYEVLKSRTAVSRRNSLGGTGFESVKKQIEEAKKELQI
;
A
#
# COMPACT_ATOMS: atom_id res chain seq x y z
N TYR A 1 -6.22 -2.61 0.02
CA TYR A 1 -6.75 -3.63 -0.89
C TYR A 1 -6.18 -3.46 -2.30
N GLN A 2 -6.49 -2.40 -3.03
CA GLN A 2 -6.12 -2.18 -4.44
C GLN A 2 -4.61 -2.31 -4.76
N MET A 3 -3.72 -1.91 -3.85
CA MET A 3 -2.27 -2.11 -4.03
C MET A 3 -1.92 -3.60 -4.05
N LEU A 4 -2.45 -4.36 -3.10
CA LEU A 4 -2.17 -5.80 -2.97
C LEU A 4 -2.82 -6.63 -4.08
N THR A 5 -3.98 -6.21 -4.61
CA THR A 5 -4.59 -6.82 -5.80
C THR A 5 -3.64 -6.73 -7.00
N ARG A 6 -3.08 -5.54 -7.27
CA ARG A 6 -2.10 -5.38 -8.35
C ARG A 6 -0.80 -6.17 -8.11
N ASP A 7 -0.40 -6.35 -6.84
CA ASP A 7 0.76 -7.19 -6.52
C ASP A 7 0.46 -8.65 -6.79
N PHE A 8 -0.73 -9.12 -6.43
CA PHE A 8 -1.18 -10.50 -6.72
C PHE A 8 -1.17 -10.77 -8.23
N GLU A 9 -1.74 -9.89 -9.05
CA GLU A 9 -1.74 -10.00 -10.51
C GLU A 9 -0.31 -10.10 -11.09
N ARG A 10 0.64 -9.33 -10.53
CA ARG A 10 2.06 -9.41 -10.95
C ARG A 10 2.67 -10.76 -10.65
N PHE A 11 2.40 -11.34 -9.47
CA PHE A 11 2.89 -12.67 -9.13
C PHE A 11 2.24 -13.76 -9.99
N GLU A 12 0.93 -13.67 -10.28
CA GLU A 12 0.28 -14.59 -11.21
C GLU A 12 0.92 -14.54 -12.61
N PHE A 13 1.26 -13.35 -13.09
CA PHE A 13 1.96 -13.20 -14.36
C PHE A 13 3.37 -13.78 -14.31
N ASN A 14 4.11 -13.56 -13.23
CA ASN A 14 5.43 -14.14 -13.03
C ASN A 14 5.40 -15.70 -13.01
N VAL A 15 4.36 -16.31 -12.40
CA VAL A 15 4.18 -17.77 -12.44
C VAL A 15 4.10 -18.28 -13.88
N LYS A 16 3.36 -17.60 -14.75
CA LYS A 16 3.25 -17.98 -16.19
C LYS A 16 4.58 -17.88 -16.91
N HIS A 17 5.42 -16.87 -16.61
CA HIS A 17 6.76 -16.76 -17.19
C HIS A 17 7.73 -17.79 -16.63
N THR A 18 7.54 -18.24 -15.40
CA THR A 18 8.36 -19.26 -14.77
C THR A 18 8.04 -20.67 -15.29
N ASP A 19 6.85 -20.88 -15.88
CA ASP A 19 6.33 -22.19 -16.24
C ASP A 19 6.90 -22.71 -17.57
N MET A 20 8.23 -22.73 -17.64
CA MET A 20 9.00 -23.24 -18.79
C MET A 20 10.06 -24.23 -18.34
N ASN A 21 10.09 -25.42 -19.00
CA ASN A 21 11.03 -26.47 -18.67
C ASN A 21 12.39 -26.28 -19.38
N PRO A 22 13.50 -26.11 -18.64
CA PRO A 22 14.84 -26.00 -19.23
C PRO A 22 15.51 -27.37 -19.57
N LEU A 23 14.99 -28.49 -19.04
CA LEU A 23 15.64 -29.77 -19.19
C LEU A 23 15.77 -30.19 -20.66
N GLY A 24 16.92 -30.80 -20.99
CA GLY A 24 17.26 -31.22 -22.33
C GLY A 24 17.96 -30.14 -23.17
N ALA A 25 18.16 -28.91 -22.61
CA ALA A 25 18.99 -27.88 -23.24
C ALA A 25 20.49 -28.25 -23.27
N ALA A 26 20.91 -29.29 -22.52
CA ALA A 26 22.28 -29.67 -22.26
C ALA A 26 23.12 -28.45 -21.75
N ALA A 27 24.38 -28.32 -22.18
CA ALA A 27 25.20 -27.21 -21.75
C ALA A 27 24.71 -25.85 -22.32
N LEU A 28 24.27 -25.80 -23.59
CA LEU A 28 23.73 -24.63 -24.27
C LEU A 28 23.17 -24.89 -25.68
N ALA A 29 23.55 -26.00 -26.32
CA ALA A 29 23.29 -26.23 -27.74
C ALA A 29 22.34 -27.39 -28.00
N GLY A 30 21.66 -27.92 -26.99
CA GLY A 30 20.90 -29.15 -27.10
C GLY A 30 21.79 -30.38 -27.10
N THR A 31 21.30 -31.51 -27.61
CA THR A 31 21.98 -32.79 -27.57
C THR A 31 21.74 -33.59 -28.86
N THR A 32 22.67 -34.47 -29.20
CA THR A 32 22.52 -35.44 -30.29
C THR A 32 21.79 -36.73 -29.86
N PHE A 33 21.53 -36.89 -28.56
CA PHE A 33 20.75 -38.04 -28.06
C PHE A 33 19.26 -37.86 -28.37
N PRO A 34 18.54 -38.94 -28.67
CA PRO A 34 17.11 -38.89 -28.99
C PRO A 34 16.24 -38.78 -27.70
N ILE A 35 16.41 -37.68 -26.98
CA ILE A 35 15.61 -37.37 -25.80
C ILE A 35 14.28 -36.73 -26.19
N ASP A 36 13.24 -36.95 -25.38
CA ASP A 36 11.94 -36.29 -25.54
C ASP A 36 11.74 -35.20 -24.45
N ARG A 37 12.01 -33.94 -24.82
CA ARG A 37 11.82 -32.81 -23.95
C ARG A 37 10.35 -32.56 -23.60
N MET A 38 9.42 -32.94 -24.50
CA MET A 38 8.00 -32.76 -24.23
C MET A 38 7.47 -33.74 -23.21
N LEU A 39 8.03 -34.97 -23.18
CA LEU A 39 7.73 -35.95 -22.15
C LEU A 39 8.15 -35.45 -20.76
N THR A 40 9.36 -34.92 -20.60
CA THR A 40 9.83 -34.35 -19.31
C THR A 40 9.04 -33.11 -18.91
N THR A 41 8.68 -32.26 -19.85
CA THR A 41 7.81 -31.08 -19.63
C THR A 41 6.47 -31.53 -19.05
N LYS A 42 5.83 -32.53 -19.68
CA LYS A 42 4.54 -33.04 -19.22
C LYS A 42 4.64 -33.74 -17.85
N LEU A 43 5.67 -34.56 -17.63
CA LEU A 43 5.85 -35.30 -16.37
C LEU A 43 6.12 -34.36 -15.18
N LEU A 44 6.79 -33.27 -15.42
CA LEU A 44 7.09 -32.25 -14.41
C LEU A 44 5.96 -31.19 -14.23
N GLY A 45 4.96 -31.21 -15.12
CA GLY A 45 3.81 -30.31 -15.06
C GLY A 45 4.07 -28.90 -15.58
N PHE A 46 5.14 -28.66 -16.32
CA PHE A 46 5.37 -27.39 -17.00
C PHE A 46 4.44 -27.22 -18.22
N GLU A 47 4.06 -25.97 -18.49
CA GLU A 47 3.23 -25.64 -19.66
C GLU A 47 3.97 -25.91 -20.98
N LYS A 48 5.25 -25.54 -21.05
CA LYS A 48 6.08 -25.70 -22.25
C LYS A 48 7.56 -25.91 -21.94
N ALA A 49 8.33 -26.39 -22.91
CA ALA A 49 9.79 -26.31 -22.86
C ALA A 49 10.31 -25.01 -23.43
N TYR A 50 11.51 -24.58 -23.02
CA TYR A 50 12.20 -23.48 -23.70
C TYR A 50 12.46 -23.82 -25.17
N ASP A 51 12.18 -22.87 -26.07
CA ASP A 51 12.37 -23.03 -27.52
C ASP A 51 13.83 -22.93 -27.95
N ASN A 52 14.66 -22.26 -27.12
CA ASN A 52 16.07 -22.04 -27.38
C ASN A 52 16.93 -22.60 -26.23
N SER A 53 17.84 -23.50 -26.52
CA SER A 53 18.67 -24.14 -25.49
C SER A 53 19.69 -23.20 -24.85
N MET A 54 20.19 -22.21 -25.55
CA MET A 54 21.10 -21.21 -25.00
C MET A 54 20.36 -20.32 -24.02
N ASP A 55 19.16 -19.91 -24.37
CA ASP A 55 18.27 -19.13 -23.50
C ASP A 55 17.90 -19.94 -22.25
N ALA A 56 17.49 -21.19 -22.41
CA ALA A 56 17.10 -22.08 -21.31
C ALA A 56 18.14 -22.21 -20.18
N VAL A 57 19.43 -22.09 -20.51
CA VAL A 57 20.53 -22.20 -19.53
C VAL A 57 20.98 -20.86 -18.96
N SER A 58 20.69 -19.76 -19.63
CA SER A 58 21.11 -18.40 -19.23
C SER A 58 20.00 -17.59 -18.60
N ASP A 59 18.74 -17.88 -18.88
CA ASP A 59 17.59 -17.11 -18.41
C ASP A 59 17.50 -17.05 -16.87
N ARG A 60 17.30 -15.84 -16.39
CA ARG A 60 17.00 -15.53 -14.98
C ARG A 60 15.90 -14.46 -14.87
N ASP A 61 15.22 -14.17 -15.97
CA ASP A 61 14.17 -13.16 -15.99
C ASP A 61 13.06 -13.50 -15.00
N PHE A 62 12.69 -14.76 -14.87
CA PHE A 62 11.69 -15.22 -13.91
C PHE A 62 12.07 -14.92 -12.46
N ILE A 63 13.36 -14.94 -12.09
CA ILE A 63 13.85 -14.57 -10.76
C ILE A 63 13.87 -13.03 -10.61
N LEU A 64 14.31 -12.31 -11.65
CA LEU A 64 14.33 -10.84 -11.65
C LEU A 64 12.90 -10.27 -11.57
N GLU A 65 11.96 -10.86 -12.29
CA GLU A 65 10.54 -10.50 -12.18
C GLU A 65 10.02 -10.76 -10.76
N PHE A 66 10.31 -11.94 -10.18
CA PHE A 66 9.95 -12.26 -8.82
C PHE A 66 10.49 -11.22 -7.83
N LEU A 67 11.79 -10.93 -7.88
CA LEU A 67 12.43 -9.95 -6.99
C LEU A 67 11.90 -8.54 -7.20
N SER A 68 11.55 -8.16 -8.43
CA SER A 68 10.92 -6.89 -8.75
C SER A 68 9.52 -6.79 -8.13
N ASN A 69 8.73 -7.84 -8.28
CA ASN A 69 7.38 -7.92 -7.70
C ASN A 69 7.44 -7.95 -6.16
N ALA A 70 8.39 -8.70 -5.59
CA ALA A 70 8.66 -8.72 -4.16
C ALA A 70 9.05 -7.33 -3.63
N SER A 71 9.86 -6.59 -4.38
CA SER A 71 10.25 -5.22 -4.04
C SER A 71 9.06 -4.26 -4.03
N LEU A 72 8.15 -4.35 -5.01
CA LEU A 72 6.92 -3.56 -5.04
C LEU A 72 5.99 -3.91 -3.88
N LEU A 73 5.79 -5.20 -3.61
CA LEU A 73 4.99 -5.67 -2.48
C LEU A 73 5.56 -5.15 -1.14
N MET A 74 6.86 -5.29 -0.91
CA MET A 74 7.49 -4.79 0.32
C MET A 74 7.41 -3.27 0.44
N MET A 75 7.47 -2.52 -0.65
CA MET A 75 7.23 -1.07 -0.65
C MET A 75 5.80 -0.75 -0.21
N HIS A 76 4.80 -1.47 -0.69
CA HIS A 76 3.41 -1.27 -0.27
C HIS A 76 3.21 -1.62 1.22
N LEU A 77 3.79 -2.73 1.68
CA LEU A 77 3.77 -3.10 3.11
C LEU A 77 4.48 -2.07 3.97
N SER A 78 5.65 -1.58 3.53
CA SER A 78 6.42 -0.54 4.22
C SER A 78 5.60 0.74 4.42
N ARG A 79 4.92 1.22 3.38
CA ARG A 79 4.04 2.38 3.47
C ARG A 79 2.89 2.16 4.45
N PHE A 80 2.29 0.98 4.42
CA PHE A 80 1.21 0.67 5.36
C PHE A 80 1.73 0.54 6.80
N CYS A 81 2.91 -0.03 7.00
CA CYS A 81 3.57 -0.06 8.30
C CYS A 81 3.82 1.35 8.84
N GLU A 82 4.23 2.31 7.99
CA GLU A 82 4.40 3.71 8.39
C GLU A 82 3.12 4.32 8.93
N GLU A 83 1.98 4.09 8.26
CA GLU A 83 0.67 4.54 8.77
C GLU A 83 0.34 3.91 10.14
N LEU A 84 0.58 2.59 10.31
CA LEU A 84 0.34 1.91 11.57
C LEU A 84 1.24 2.45 12.70
N LEU A 85 2.49 2.78 12.40
CA LEU A 85 3.43 3.40 13.33
C LEU A 85 2.92 4.77 13.80
N LEU A 86 2.56 5.63 12.86
CA LEU A 86 1.99 6.95 13.16
C LEU A 86 0.69 6.80 13.96
N TRP A 87 -0.24 5.97 13.51
CA TRP A 87 -1.55 5.81 14.16
C TRP A 87 -1.47 5.19 15.56
N SER A 88 -0.46 4.37 15.84
CA SER A 88 -0.24 3.78 17.16
C SER A 88 0.59 4.66 18.09
N SER A 89 1.16 5.76 17.62
CA SER A 89 1.97 6.68 18.42
C SER A 89 1.16 7.32 19.55
N HIS A 90 1.87 7.85 20.56
CA HIS A 90 1.24 8.54 21.70
C HIS A 90 0.47 9.78 21.27
N GLU A 91 0.93 10.46 20.22
CA GLU A 91 0.34 11.67 19.67
C GLU A 91 -1.00 11.41 19.01
N PHE A 92 -1.10 10.34 18.22
CA PHE A 92 -2.33 9.99 17.47
C PHE A 92 -3.25 9.07 18.24
N LYS A 93 -2.76 7.95 18.75
CA LYS A 93 -3.56 6.92 19.46
C LYS A 93 -4.82 6.50 18.69
N PHE A 94 -4.73 6.43 17.36
CA PHE A 94 -5.85 6.03 16.50
C PHE A 94 -6.06 4.52 16.52
N VAL A 95 -4.98 3.77 16.70
CA VAL A 95 -5.01 2.32 16.81
C VAL A 95 -4.15 1.81 17.96
N SER A 96 -4.45 0.60 18.41
CA SER A 96 -3.61 -0.16 19.35
C SER A 96 -3.28 -1.51 18.75
N LEU A 97 -1.99 -1.85 18.70
CA LEU A 97 -1.55 -3.18 18.33
C LEU A 97 -1.70 -4.14 19.51
N SER A 98 -1.98 -5.41 19.21
CA SER A 98 -2.02 -6.48 20.20
C SER A 98 -0.62 -6.71 20.82
N ASP A 99 -0.57 -7.18 22.06
CA ASP A 99 0.66 -7.56 22.73
C ASP A 99 1.43 -8.68 22.01
N ALA A 100 0.75 -9.49 21.22
CA ALA A 100 1.36 -10.52 20.39
C ALA A 100 2.23 -9.94 19.25
N TYR A 101 2.00 -8.69 18.85
CA TYR A 101 2.68 -8.00 17.75
C TYR A 101 3.35 -6.69 18.18
N SER A 102 3.59 -6.53 19.46
CA SER A 102 4.28 -5.39 20.05
C SER A 102 5.19 -5.87 21.18
N THR A 103 6.25 -5.14 21.47
CA THR A 103 7.10 -5.45 22.62
C THR A 103 7.00 -4.35 23.68
N GLY A 104 7.14 -4.77 24.94
CA GLY A 104 7.29 -3.84 26.06
C GLY A 104 8.72 -3.28 26.13
N SER A 105 8.89 -2.22 26.90
CA SER A 105 10.21 -1.73 27.26
C SER A 105 10.67 -2.36 28.57
N SER A 106 11.93 -2.78 28.65
CA SER A 106 12.55 -3.23 29.91
C SER A 106 12.72 -2.10 30.94
N ILE A 107 12.67 -0.83 30.49
CA ILE A 107 12.91 0.34 31.34
C ILE A 107 11.60 1.10 31.59
N MET A 108 10.70 1.16 30.62
CA MET A 108 9.43 1.91 30.68
C MET A 108 8.24 0.96 30.65
N PRO A 109 7.64 0.60 31.80
CA PRO A 109 6.57 -0.43 31.85
C PRO A 109 5.33 -0.10 31.00
N GLN A 110 5.08 1.19 30.74
CA GLN A 110 3.93 1.66 29.97
C GLN A 110 4.17 1.69 28.45
N LYS A 111 5.42 1.47 28.00
CA LYS A 111 5.77 1.62 26.57
C LYS A 111 5.47 0.33 25.83
N LYS A 112 4.69 0.43 24.76
CA LYS A 112 4.52 -0.59 23.73
C LYS A 112 5.20 -0.12 22.46
N ASN A 113 6.06 -0.96 21.89
CA ASN A 113 6.75 -0.67 20.64
C ASN A 113 6.09 -1.44 19.51
N PRO A 114 5.79 -0.81 18.37
CA PRO A 114 5.22 -1.46 17.20
C PRO A 114 6.30 -2.17 16.35
N ASP A 115 7.14 -3.01 17.01
CA ASP A 115 8.36 -3.59 16.42
C ASP A 115 8.09 -4.37 15.15
N MET A 116 6.96 -5.07 15.06
CA MET A 116 6.65 -5.87 13.87
C MET A 116 6.47 -4.99 12.64
N ALA A 117 5.81 -3.84 12.80
CA ALA A 117 5.67 -2.86 11.72
C ALA A 117 7.04 -2.24 11.35
N GLU A 118 7.88 -1.92 12.34
CA GLU A 118 9.24 -1.41 12.13
C GLU A 118 10.12 -2.43 11.38
N LEU A 119 10.06 -3.70 11.78
CA LEU A 119 10.82 -4.77 11.15
C LEU A 119 10.41 -5.02 9.71
N ILE A 120 9.10 -5.04 9.39
CA ILE A 120 8.61 -5.17 8.02
C ILE A 120 9.11 -4.00 7.17
N ARG A 121 9.00 -2.76 7.69
CA ARG A 121 9.52 -1.56 7.04
C ARG A 121 11.04 -1.67 6.77
N GLY A 122 11.82 -2.13 7.74
CA GLY A 122 13.26 -2.32 7.60
C GLY A 122 13.64 -3.42 6.61
N LYS A 123 12.91 -4.54 6.59
CA LYS A 123 13.16 -5.67 5.67
C LYS A 123 12.96 -5.33 4.19
N THR A 124 12.26 -4.26 3.88
CA THR A 124 12.12 -3.76 2.51
C THR A 124 13.47 -3.50 1.85
N GLY A 125 14.43 -2.91 2.59
CA GLY A 125 15.78 -2.67 2.09
C GLY A 125 16.54 -3.96 1.76
N ARG A 126 16.30 -5.04 2.49
CA ARG A 126 16.90 -6.35 2.23
C ARG A 126 16.45 -6.92 0.88
N VAL A 127 15.14 -6.88 0.59
CA VAL A 127 14.59 -7.37 -0.69
C VAL A 127 15.07 -6.50 -1.86
N TYR A 128 15.15 -5.16 -1.69
CA TYR A 128 15.74 -4.27 -2.70
C TYR A 128 17.21 -4.60 -2.97
N GLY A 129 17.97 -4.91 -1.91
CA GLY A 129 19.37 -5.33 -2.04
C GLY A 129 19.51 -6.60 -2.89
N ASN A 130 18.66 -7.60 -2.68
CA ASN A 130 18.67 -8.85 -3.43
C ASN A 130 18.35 -8.64 -4.92
N LEU A 131 17.36 -7.80 -5.24
CA LEU A 131 17.06 -7.41 -6.62
C LEU A 131 18.28 -6.71 -7.29
N THR A 132 18.83 -5.74 -6.60
CA THR A 132 19.99 -4.96 -7.13
C THR A 132 21.21 -5.86 -7.31
N ALA A 133 21.44 -6.80 -6.39
CA ALA A 133 22.53 -7.76 -6.48
C ALA A 133 22.42 -8.62 -7.74
N LEU A 134 21.24 -9.24 -7.98
CA LEU A 134 21.06 -10.08 -9.15
C LEU A 134 21.11 -9.30 -10.46
N LEU A 135 20.52 -8.10 -10.53
CA LEU A 135 20.65 -7.21 -11.69
C LEU A 135 22.13 -6.90 -11.97
N THR A 136 22.92 -6.72 -10.92
CA THR A 136 24.37 -6.45 -11.04
C THR A 136 25.13 -7.67 -11.54
N VAL A 137 24.79 -8.88 -11.10
CA VAL A 137 25.35 -10.12 -11.61
C VAL A 137 25.06 -10.25 -13.10
N MET A 138 23.80 -10.10 -13.49
CA MET A 138 23.34 -10.36 -14.87
C MET A 138 23.87 -9.38 -15.92
N LYS A 139 24.06 -8.10 -15.56
CA LYS A 139 24.30 -6.99 -16.50
C LYS A 139 25.48 -7.15 -17.45
N GLY A 140 26.47 -7.95 -17.14
CA GLY A 140 27.72 -8.05 -17.91
C GLY A 140 28.07 -9.48 -18.33
N LEU A 141 27.17 -10.44 -18.07
CA LEU A 141 27.42 -11.83 -18.43
C LEU A 141 27.23 -12.05 -19.92
N PRO A 142 28.12 -12.86 -20.58
CA PRO A 142 27.86 -13.35 -21.92
C PRO A 142 26.70 -14.35 -21.90
N LEU A 143 26.13 -14.63 -23.08
CA LEU A 143 25.06 -15.62 -23.22
C LEU A 143 25.52 -17.02 -22.78
N ALA A 144 24.57 -17.94 -22.58
CA ALA A 144 24.74 -19.26 -22.00
C ALA A 144 25.02 -19.24 -20.48
N TYR A 145 25.56 -20.33 -19.94
CA TYR A 145 25.79 -20.46 -18.51
C TYR A 145 27.17 -19.96 -18.10
N ASN A 146 27.19 -19.16 -17.04
CA ASN A 146 28.41 -18.75 -16.34
C ASN A 146 28.27 -19.06 -14.84
N LYS A 147 29.38 -19.33 -14.16
CA LYS A 147 29.38 -19.66 -12.72
C LYS A 147 28.77 -18.58 -11.83
N ASP A 148 28.83 -17.33 -12.26
CA ASP A 148 28.19 -16.18 -11.62
C ASP A 148 26.69 -16.41 -11.37
N LEU A 149 26.02 -17.17 -12.26
CA LEU A 149 24.60 -17.53 -12.12
C LEU A 149 24.29 -18.43 -10.92
N GLN A 150 25.30 -18.89 -10.16
CA GLN A 150 25.06 -19.55 -8.88
C GLN A 150 24.62 -18.60 -7.76
N GLU A 151 24.90 -17.30 -7.93
CA GLU A 151 24.45 -16.26 -6.99
C GLU A 151 22.95 -15.89 -7.13
N ASP A 152 22.21 -16.53 -8.03
CA ASP A 152 20.80 -16.24 -8.30
C ASP A 152 19.85 -16.70 -7.19
N LYS A 153 20.21 -17.76 -6.43
CA LYS A 153 19.27 -18.50 -5.58
C LYS A 153 19.14 -17.92 -4.18
N GLU A 154 20.24 -17.60 -3.52
CA GLU A 154 20.24 -17.19 -2.10
C GLU A 154 19.38 -15.94 -1.89
N GLY A 155 19.59 -14.91 -2.70
CA GLY A 155 18.81 -13.67 -2.62
C GLY A 155 17.33 -13.87 -2.96
N MET A 156 17.02 -14.77 -3.89
CA MET A 156 15.64 -15.11 -4.24
C MET A 156 14.93 -15.85 -3.10
N PHE A 157 15.54 -16.90 -2.54
CA PHE A 157 14.95 -17.64 -1.42
C PHE A 157 14.80 -16.78 -0.17
N ASP A 158 15.82 -15.98 0.16
CA ASP A 158 15.77 -15.01 1.24
C ASP A 158 14.62 -14.00 1.08
N SER A 159 14.41 -13.52 -0.14
CA SER A 159 13.30 -12.61 -0.45
C SER A 159 11.94 -13.31 -0.33
N ALA A 160 11.83 -14.57 -0.79
CA ALA A 160 10.61 -15.35 -0.67
C ALA A 160 10.22 -15.56 0.80
N ASP A 161 11.15 -16.01 1.63
CA ASP A 161 10.93 -16.18 3.08
C ASP A 161 10.59 -14.86 3.77
N THR A 162 11.24 -13.78 3.35
CA THR A 162 10.99 -12.43 3.89
C THR A 162 9.58 -11.94 3.58
N ILE A 163 9.09 -12.09 2.34
CA ILE A 163 7.74 -11.65 1.98
C ILE A 163 6.67 -12.52 2.63
N ILE A 164 6.84 -13.85 2.65
CA ILE A 164 5.88 -14.77 3.29
C ILE A 164 5.74 -14.44 4.79
N THR A 165 6.87 -14.29 5.48
CA THR A 165 6.88 -13.93 6.90
C THR A 165 6.26 -12.55 7.13
N SER A 166 6.59 -11.57 6.30
CA SER A 166 6.05 -10.21 6.41
C SER A 166 4.54 -10.16 6.20
N LEU A 167 4.02 -10.89 5.22
CA LEU A 167 2.57 -11.01 4.97
C LEU A 167 1.86 -11.71 6.14
N THR A 168 2.45 -12.78 6.67
CA THR A 168 1.89 -13.52 7.82
C THR A 168 1.79 -12.62 9.06
N VAL A 169 2.87 -11.89 9.37
CA VAL A 169 2.89 -10.97 10.52
C VAL A 169 1.94 -9.79 10.30
N MET A 170 1.89 -9.21 9.09
CA MET A 170 0.97 -8.14 8.75
C MET A 170 -0.48 -8.57 8.93
N ASN A 171 -0.84 -9.76 8.44
CA ASN A 171 -2.18 -10.30 8.60
C ASN A 171 -2.55 -10.47 10.08
N GLY A 172 -1.62 -10.99 10.89
CA GLY A 172 -1.82 -11.14 12.33
C GLY A 172 -1.98 -9.79 13.05
N MET A 173 -1.16 -8.79 12.71
CA MET A 173 -1.30 -7.43 13.25
C MET A 173 -2.67 -6.83 12.94
N LEU A 174 -3.10 -6.91 11.68
CA LEU A 174 -4.38 -6.33 11.25
C LEU A 174 -5.58 -7.04 11.83
N SER A 175 -5.52 -8.37 11.96
CA SER A 175 -6.62 -9.18 12.52
C SER A 175 -6.85 -8.93 14.01
N THR A 176 -5.83 -8.43 14.72
CA THR A 176 -5.86 -8.18 16.18
C THR A 176 -5.84 -6.70 16.54
N LEU A 177 -5.83 -5.82 15.54
CA LEU A 177 -5.80 -4.38 15.69
C LEU A 177 -7.09 -3.88 16.37
N THR A 178 -6.92 -2.96 17.32
CA THR A 178 -8.05 -2.23 17.93
C THR A 178 -8.07 -0.79 17.41
N VAL A 179 -9.23 -0.36 16.90
CA VAL A 179 -9.43 1.00 16.39
C VAL A 179 -10.04 1.89 17.46
N ASN A 180 -9.42 3.01 17.76
CA ASN A 180 -9.92 4.02 18.69
C ASN A 180 -10.71 5.09 17.94
N ARG A 181 -11.98 4.81 17.70
CA ARG A 181 -12.89 5.69 16.95
C ARG A 181 -13.03 7.07 17.58
N VAL A 182 -13.05 7.15 18.91
CA VAL A 182 -13.20 8.42 19.63
C VAL A 182 -12.03 9.37 19.36
N ASN A 183 -10.81 8.87 19.41
CA ASN A 183 -9.63 9.71 19.12
C ASN A 183 -9.57 10.10 17.66
N MET A 184 -9.92 9.19 16.73
CA MET A 184 -9.98 9.50 15.30
C MET A 184 -11.00 10.60 15.00
N GLU A 185 -12.21 10.53 15.58
CA GLU A 185 -13.25 11.54 15.39
C GLU A 185 -12.83 12.87 15.99
N LYS A 186 -12.35 12.87 17.24
CA LYS A 186 -11.88 14.07 17.93
C LYS A 186 -10.75 14.81 17.18
N SER A 187 -9.87 14.10 16.50
CA SER A 187 -8.78 14.72 15.73
C SER A 187 -9.26 15.55 14.55
N THR A 188 -10.51 15.34 14.08
CA THR A 188 -11.12 16.10 12.98
C THR A 188 -11.91 17.31 13.43
N GLU A 189 -12.01 17.57 14.74
CA GLU A 189 -12.80 18.67 15.29
C GLU A 189 -11.98 19.94 15.55
N GLN A 190 -10.66 19.80 15.65
CA GLN A 190 -9.76 20.89 16.05
C GLN A 190 -8.75 21.21 14.94
N ASP A 191 -9.26 21.36 13.71
CA ASP A 191 -8.46 21.76 12.56
C ASP A 191 -9.31 22.61 11.58
N PHE A 192 -8.70 22.96 10.45
CA PHE A 192 -9.36 23.69 9.36
C PHE A 192 -9.55 22.80 8.11
N SER A 193 -9.55 21.47 8.26
CA SER A 193 -9.79 20.54 7.14
C SER A 193 -11.16 20.76 6.48
N ASN A 194 -12.12 21.26 7.24
CA ASN A 194 -13.46 21.61 6.80
C ASN A 194 -13.58 22.96 6.07
N ALA A 195 -12.49 23.70 5.91
CA ALA A 195 -12.49 24.96 5.15
C ALA A 195 -12.91 24.78 3.68
N THR A 196 -12.53 23.64 3.07
CA THR A 196 -12.94 23.28 1.72
C THR A 196 -14.46 23.10 1.62
N GLU A 197 -15.09 22.51 2.65
CA GLU A 197 -16.54 22.33 2.69
C GLU A 197 -17.28 23.67 2.68
N LEU A 198 -16.75 24.67 3.38
CA LEU A 198 -17.30 26.03 3.40
C LEU A 198 -17.16 26.70 2.02
N ALA A 199 -16.03 26.53 1.34
CA ALA A 199 -15.83 27.06 0.00
C ALA A 199 -16.79 26.41 -1.02
N ASP A 200 -16.93 25.09 -0.96
CA ASP A 200 -17.85 24.32 -1.79
C ASP A 200 -19.32 24.71 -1.53
N TYR A 201 -19.68 24.92 -0.26
CA TYR A 201 -20.99 25.40 0.15
C TYR A 201 -21.33 26.76 -0.48
N LEU A 202 -20.41 27.72 -0.42
CA LEU A 202 -20.58 29.03 -1.04
C LEU A 202 -20.66 28.92 -2.57
N ALA A 203 -19.85 28.08 -3.17
CA ALA A 203 -19.88 27.83 -4.61
C ALA A 203 -21.21 27.21 -5.06
N ALA A 204 -21.75 26.26 -4.30
CA ALA A 204 -23.05 25.66 -4.56
C ALA A 204 -24.22 26.68 -4.44
N LYS A 205 -24.04 27.72 -3.63
CA LYS A 205 -24.99 28.84 -3.52
C LYS A 205 -24.78 29.95 -4.56
N GLY A 206 -23.90 29.74 -5.55
CA GLY A 206 -23.72 30.61 -6.71
C GLY A 206 -22.55 31.58 -6.63
N LEU A 207 -21.73 31.52 -5.58
CA LEU A 207 -20.51 32.33 -5.51
C LEU A 207 -19.41 31.68 -6.38
N PRO A 208 -18.72 32.42 -7.29
CA PRO A 208 -17.60 31.85 -8.04
C PRO A 208 -16.57 31.22 -7.11
N PHE A 209 -16.13 29.97 -7.40
CA PHE A 209 -15.26 29.18 -6.50
C PHE A 209 -13.99 29.94 -6.05
N ARG A 210 -13.33 30.65 -6.98
CA ARG A 210 -12.14 31.47 -6.64
C ARG A 210 -12.46 32.51 -5.56
N LYS A 211 -13.64 33.15 -5.63
CA LYS A 211 -14.06 34.14 -4.64
C LYS A 211 -14.45 33.48 -3.31
N ALA A 212 -15.12 32.34 -3.37
CA ALA A 212 -15.42 31.54 -2.18
C ALA A 212 -14.14 31.14 -1.44
N HIS A 213 -13.15 30.60 -2.17
CA HIS A 213 -11.85 30.23 -1.62
C HIS A 213 -11.11 31.40 -0.97
N GLU A 214 -11.09 32.58 -1.63
CA GLU A 214 -10.49 33.79 -1.07
C GLU A 214 -11.15 34.20 0.27
N LEU A 215 -12.47 34.26 0.29
CA LEU A 215 -13.22 34.63 1.49
C LEU A 215 -13.01 33.66 2.65
N VAL A 216 -13.06 32.36 2.36
CA VAL A 216 -12.83 31.31 3.37
C VAL A 216 -11.39 31.37 3.87
N GLY A 217 -10.41 31.61 3.01
CA GLY A 217 -9.01 31.76 3.41
C GLY A 217 -8.81 32.93 4.38
N LEU A 218 -9.47 34.06 4.14
CA LEU A 218 -9.44 35.22 5.06
C LEU A 218 -10.09 34.90 6.41
N LEU A 219 -11.22 34.19 6.40
CA LEU A 219 -11.90 33.75 7.61
C LEU A 219 -11.03 32.78 8.43
N VAL A 220 -10.39 31.81 7.79
CA VAL A 220 -9.46 30.89 8.46
C VAL A 220 -8.32 31.64 9.13
N LEU A 221 -7.73 32.63 8.46
CA LEU A 221 -6.68 33.46 9.05
C LEU A 221 -7.18 34.27 10.28
N ASP A 222 -8.41 34.76 10.23
CA ASP A 222 -9.03 35.45 11.37
C ASP A 222 -9.31 34.48 12.52
N CYS A 223 -9.82 33.30 12.23
CA CYS A 223 -10.03 32.24 13.23
C CYS A 223 -8.72 31.84 13.92
N ILE A 224 -7.64 31.66 13.17
CA ILE A 224 -6.31 31.36 13.73
C ILE A 224 -5.84 32.44 14.67
N LYS A 225 -6.01 33.73 14.30
CA LYS A 225 -5.64 34.87 15.16
C LYS A 225 -6.45 34.96 16.46
N LYS A 226 -7.73 34.55 16.40
CA LYS A 226 -8.64 34.51 17.53
C LYS A 226 -8.53 33.25 18.38
N GLY A 227 -7.82 32.22 17.93
CA GLY A 227 -7.72 30.93 18.59
C GLY A 227 -9.04 30.14 18.61
N ILE A 228 -9.86 30.27 17.57
CA ILE A 228 -11.14 29.57 17.39
C ILE A 228 -11.15 28.81 16.09
N TYR A 229 -12.10 27.89 15.92
CA TYR A 229 -12.28 27.09 14.69
C TYR A 229 -13.52 27.56 13.91
N LEU A 230 -13.70 27.07 12.68
CA LEU A 230 -14.82 27.47 11.83
C LEU A 230 -16.18 27.18 12.48
N GLN A 231 -16.32 26.07 13.20
CA GLN A 231 -17.55 25.73 13.92
C GLN A 231 -17.91 26.68 15.07
N ASP A 232 -16.93 27.47 15.58
CA ASP A 232 -17.11 28.41 16.70
C ASP A 232 -17.53 29.81 16.24
N VAL A 233 -17.45 30.10 14.92
CA VAL A 233 -17.83 31.38 14.33
C VAL A 233 -19.34 31.53 14.40
N ASN A 234 -19.82 32.66 14.95
CA ASN A 234 -21.26 32.89 15.02
C ASN A 234 -21.88 33.24 13.65
N LEU A 235 -23.19 33.05 13.52
CA LEU A 235 -23.89 33.24 12.26
C LEU A 235 -23.80 34.67 11.72
N GLN A 236 -23.77 35.67 12.60
CA GLN A 236 -23.68 37.06 12.17
C GLN A 236 -22.34 37.35 11.49
N ASP A 237 -21.23 36.85 12.03
CA ASP A 237 -19.90 36.96 11.42
C ASP A 237 -19.84 36.23 10.08
N TYR A 238 -20.45 35.02 9.98
CA TYR A 238 -20.61 34.32 8.72
C TYR A 238 -21.41 35.14 7.69
N GLN A 239 -22.51 35.77 8.09
CA GLN A 239 -23.33 36.59 7.20
C GLN A 239 -22.66 37.90 6.79
N MET A 240 -21.76 38.43 7.62
CA MET A 240 -20.91 39.59 7.24
C MET A 240 -19.89 39.16 6.15
N LEU A 241 -19.41 37.92 6.19
CA LEU A 241 -18.53 37.39 5.15
C LEU A 241 -19.25 37.19 3.82
N SER A 242 -20.47 36.63 3.88
CA SER A 242 -21.34 36.48 2.73
C SER A 242 -22.82 36.31 3.14
N PRO A 243 -23.73 37.10 2.57
CA PRO A 243 -25.17 37.00 2.85
C PRO A 243 -25.79 35.67 2.37
N LEU A 244 -25.04 34.86 1.64
CA LEU A 244 -25.45 33.55 1.20
C LEU A 244 -25.38 32.48 2.30
N ILE A 245 -24.70 32.80 3.43
CA ILE A 245 -24.51 31.85 4.54
C ILE A 245 -25.72 31.89 5.46
N ASN A 246 -26.28 30.73 5.75
CA ASN A 246 -27.37 30.49 6.67
C ASN A 246 -26.97 29.49 7.75
N GLU A 247 -27.87 29.17 8.69
CA GLU A 247 -27.62 28.17 9.76
C GLU A 247 -27.19 26.80 9.30
N ASP A 248 -27.51 26.42 8.07
CA ASP A 248 -27.10 25.16 7.46
C ASP A 248 -25.57 25.00 7.31
N VAL A 249 -24.81 26.09 7.44
CA VAL A 249 -23.35 26.08 7.43
C VAL A 249 -22.77 25.19 8.52
N TYR A 250 -23.35 25.18 9.72
CA TYR A 250 -22.85 24.35 10.82
C TYR A 250 -23.00 22.85 10.55
N GLU A 251 -24.01 22.44 9.79
CA GLU A 251 -24.15 21.04 9.37
C GLU A 251 -23.12 20.67 8.30
N VAL A 252 -22.85 21.58 7.37
CA VAL A 252 -21.85 21.39 6.31
C VAL A 252 -20.44 21.23 6.90
N LEU A 253 -20.13 21.93 7.98
CA LEU A 253 -18.81 21.91 8.64
C LEU A 253 -18.56 20.66 9.47
N LYS A 254 -19.57 19.83 9.77
CA LYS A 254 -19.37 18.58 10.50
C LYS A 254 -18.56 17.59 9.68
N SER A 255 -17.50 17.06 10.24
CA SER A 255 -16.61 16.08 9.58
C SER A 255 -17.38 14.87 9.00
N ARG A 256 -18.38 14.38 9.73
CA ARG A 256 -19.23 13.27 9.27
C ARG A 256 -20.04 13.65 8.02
N THR A 257 -20.59 14.86 7.98
CA THR A 257 -21.30 15.37 6.81
C THR A 257 -20.35 15.56 5.62
N ALA A 258 -19.18 16.15 5.87
CA ALA A 258 -18.13 16.33 4.87
C ALA A 258 -17.75 15.02 4.20
N VAL A 259 -17.45 13.98 4.99
CA VAL A 259 -17.12 12.63 4.48
C VAL A 259 -18.30 12.01 3.73
N SER A 260 -19.53 12.09 4.27
CA SER A 260 -20.71 11.48 3.64
C SER A 260 -21.03 12.03 2.24
N ARG A 261 -20.56 13.24 1.93
CA ARG A 261 -20.75 13.91 0.63
C ARG A 261 -19.73 13.50 -0.44
N ARG A 262 -18.67 12.78 -0.10
CA ARG A 262 -17.59 12.34 -1.01
C ARG A 262 -18.00 11.09 -1.83
N ASN A 263 -19.08 11.19 -2.63
CA ASN A 263 -19.71 10.06 -3.34
C ASN A 263 -19.39 10.01 -4.85
N SER A 264 -18.39 10.76 -5.33
CA SER A 264 -17.87 10.57 -6.69
C SER A 264 -17.25 9.17 -6.85
N LEU A 265 -17.09 8.70 -8.09
CA LEU A 265 -16.46 7.40 -8.36
C LEU A 265 -15.08 7.33 -7.69
N GLY A 266 -14.87 6.32 -6.86
CA GLY A 266 -13.64 6.16 -6.07
C GLY A 266 -13.56 7.08 -4.84
N GLY A 267 -14.60 7.85 -4.54
CA GLY A 267 -14.66 8.73 -3.37
C GLY A 267 -14.62 8.00 -2.04
N THR A 268 -14.34 8.74 -0.97
CA THR A 268 -14.18 8.21 0.40
C THR A 268 -15.45 8.30 1.25
N GLY A 269 -16.59 8.67 0.64
CA GLY A 269 -17.88 8.68 1.32
C GLY A 269 -18.28 7.29 1.86
N PHE A 270 -19.03 7.25 2.96
CA PHE A 270 -19.36 6.00 3.62
C PHE A 270 -19.98 4.95 2.71
N GLU A 271 -20.93 5.34 1.84
CA GLU A 271 -21.58 4.43 0.90
C GLU A 271 -20.62 3.98 -0.21
N SER A 272 -19.76 4.87 -0.70
CA SER A 272 -18.71 4.54 -1.67
C SER A 272 -17.72 3.50 -1.11
N VAL A 273 -17.25 3.70 0.12
CA VAL A 273 -16.32 2.78 0.78
C VAL A 273 -17.00 1.44 1.07
N LYS A 274 -18.26 1.45 1.54
CA LYS A 274 -19.04 0.24 1.77
C LYS A 274 -19.17 -0.59 0.50
N LYS A 275 -19.53 0.05 -0.62
CA LYS A 275 -19.60 -0.62 -1.93
C LYS A 275 -18.27 -1.24 -2.34
N GLN A 276 -17.15 -0.52 -2.18
CA GLN A 276 -15.82 -1.04 -2.47
C GLN A 276 -15.46 -2.26 -1.61
N ILE A 277 -15.87 -2.26 -0.33
CA ILE A 277 -15.66 -3.42 0.57
C ILE A 277 -16.50 -4.62 0.09
N GLU A 278 -17.75 -4.42 -0.29
CA GLU A 278 -18.64 -5.48 -0.79
C GLU A 278 -18.11 -6.08 -2.11
N GLU A 279 -17.63 -5.23 -3.02
CA GLU A 279 -16.99 -5.66 -4.26
C GLU A 279 -15.72 -6.47 -3.98
N ALA A 280 -14.85 -6.00 -3.10
CA ALA A 280 -13.64 -6.70 -2.71
C ALA A 280 -13.93 -8.07 -2.05
N LYS A 281 -14.94 -8.15 -1.18
CA LYS A 281 -15.37 -9.43 -0.58
C LYS A 281 -15.87 -10.42 -1.61
N LYS A 282 -16.67 -9.93 -2.56
CA LYS A 282 -17.17 -10.78 -3.66
C LYS A 282 -16.03 -11.32 -4.51
N GLU A 283 -15.04 -10.50 -4.83
CA GLU A 283 -13.86 -10.90 -5.60
C GLU A 283 -13.02 -11.94 -4.84
N LEU A 284 -12.86 -11.76 -3.53
CA LEU A 284 -12.14 -12.70 -2.66
C LEU A 284 -12.99 -13.92 -2.24
N GLN A 285 -14.25 -13.99 -2.61
CA GLN A 285 -15.20 -15.07 -2.26
C GLN A 285 -15.39 -15.25 -0.74
N ILE A 286 -15.42 -14.15 0.04
CA ILE A 286 -15.58 -14.12 1.51
C ILE A 286 -16.77 -13.27 1.95
#